data_5580fd7af723fc9a11de07cc133d402d
#
_entry.id   5580fd7af723fc9a11de07cc133d402d
#
_cell.length_a   1.000
_cell.length_b   1.000
_cell.length_c   1.000
_cell.angle_alpha   90.00
_cell.angle_beta   90.00
_cell.angle_gamma   90.00
#
_symmetry.space_group_name_H-M   'P 1'
#
loop_
_entity.id
_entity.type
_entity.pdbx_description
1 polymer ?
#
loop_
_entity_poly.entity_id
_entity_poly.type
_entity_poly.pdbx_seq_one_letter_code
_entity_poly.pdbx_strand_id
1 'polypeptide(L)'
;MRNDIAHTGRYTLLTLCCALCLTLLCSCSSDYRSAIPSGCKAMMRVDATDGTVAKKLSALEDMLKTGSPEESGIDFRESIYLFESVDGSFGLCAKVSDEDRLCDILLKNKAEQGPKRQGCQFFVLNGNIVVGCTSSSVLAMGPVMPAAQGEMYNRMTRFLLQDEDESMIDSPMMNKLESMDGSMAIVAQADALPEKFAGVFALGLPKGTELSQCIVAANVRFSEDMLLIDAEPMSFNANVDKALKASYDIFRPVTRKYLQAMEATSLVGLFANVEGNRFLPLLQSSESLQTLLMGINQAIDFNAVMKSIDGDICLTVPTYGAERMDIAMAAQLRDRNFLGDIGYWKESVPPGARIADWRKDAYCYSDDTMTFCFGVTQEEKPQFYSGTSSALAERSIQSAGHPLPGYVMKNVIGKRLALVLNIPSAVDGEDTAAPAKLLGMGNVRTIVYTVK
;
A
#
# COMPACT_ATOMS: atom_id res chain seq x y z
N MET A 1 58.22 24.85 -48.04
CA MET A 1 58.03 23.83 -46.96
C MET A 1 57.98 24.38 -45.53
N ARG A 2 57.80 25.68 -45.30
CA ARG A 2 57.74 26.27 -43.95
C ARG A 2 56.40 26.92 -43.61
N ASN A 3 55.45 27.05 -44.57
CA ASN A 3 54.14 27.66 -44.35
C ASN A 3 53.00 26.65 -44.11
N ASP A 4 53.18 25.35 -44.46
CA ASP A 4 52.09 24.33 -44.31
C ASP A 4 52.01 23.77 -42.93
N ILE A 5 53.07 23.84 -42.09
CA ILE A 5 53.08 23.36 -40.73
C ILE A 5 52.28 24.27 -39.74
N ALA A 6 52.24 25.58 -40.06
CA ALA A 6 51.55 26.56 -39.23
C ALA A 6 50.02 26.53 -39.41
N HIS A 7 49.52 26.09 -40.57
CA HIS A 7 48.09 25.97 -40.82
C HIS A 7 47.48 24.68 -40.20
N THR A 8 48.21 23.55 -40.28
CA THR A 8 47.76 22.30 -39.65
C THR A 8 47.67 22.37 -38.12
N GLY A 9 48.60 23.05 -37.45
CA GLY A 9 48.57 23.27 -36.00
C GLY A 9 47.41 24.15 -35.53
N ARG A 10 46.94 25.09 -36.33
CA ARG A 10 45.78 25.93 -36.02
C ARG A 10 44.45 25.17 -36.12
N TYR A 11 44.31 24.29 -37.12
CA TYR A 11 43.09 23.48 -37.26
C TYR A 11 42.99 22.38 -36.19
N THR A 12 44.11 21.78 -35.79
CA THR A 12 44.13 20.82 -34.67
C THR A 12 43.82 21.47 -33.33
N LEU A 13 44.29 22.69 -33.07
CA LEU A 13 43.97 23.44 -31.85
C LEU A 13 42.50 23.87 -31.85
N LEU A 14 41.93 24.29 -32.98
CA LEU A 14 40.54 24.68 -33.12
C LEU A 14 39.60 23.48 -32.96
N THR A 15 39.94 22.32 -33.53
CA THR A 15 39.18 21.08 -33.36
C THR A 15 39.26 20.55 -31.92
N LEU A 16 40.41 20.69 -31.25
CA LEU A 16 40.56 20.32 -29.84
C LEU A 16 39.75 21.25 -28.91
N CYS A 17 39.75 22.58 -29.16
CA CYS A 17 38.93 23.55 -28.46
C CYS A 17 37.42 23.31 -28.71
N CYS A 18 36.99 23.02 -29.96
CA CYS A 18 35.61 22.65 -30.26
C CYS A 18 35.20 21.36 -29.62
N ALA A 19 36.07 20.32 -29.59
CA ALA A 19 35.79 19.07 -28.88
C ALA A 19 35.72 19.29 -27.36
N LEU A 20 36.58 20.11 -26.78
CA LEU A 20 36.56 20.50 -25.38
C LEU A 20 35.32 21.35 -25.04
N CYS A 21 34.91 22.27 -25.91
CA CYS A 21 33.69 23.05 -25.78
C CYS A 21 32.42 22.16 -25.93
N LEU A 22 32.45 21.17 -26.82
CA LEU A 22 31.35 20.18 -26.95
C LEU A 22 31.22 19.25 -25.73
N THR A 23 32.34 18.92 -25.08
CA THR A 23 32.31 18.15 -23.81
C THR A 23 31.90 19.01 -22.62
N LEU A 24 32.12 20.32 -22.66
CA LEU A 24 31.67 21.29 -21.65
C LEU A 24 30.20 21.71 -21.87
N LEU A 25 29.62 21.45 -23.04
CA LEU A 25 28.20 21.66 -23.35
C LEU A 25 27.37 20.41 -23.11
N CYS A 26 27.95 19.27 -22.77
CA CYS A 26 27.27 18.24 -22.00
C CYS A 26 27.02 18.80 -20.58
N SER A 27 26.16 19.81 -20.50
CA SER A 27 25.53 20.20 -19.26
C SER A 27 24.95 18.90 -18.67
N CYS A 28 25.55 18.41 -17.62
CA CYS A 28 24.89 17.50 -16.71
C CYS A 28 23.62 18.21 -16.26
N SER A 29 22.53 18.05 -16.99
CA SER A 29 21.23 18.24 -16.36
C SER A 29 21.16 17.13 -15.32
N SER A 30 21.40 17.47 -14.07
CA SER A 30 21.19 16.52 -12.97
C SER A 30 19.81 15.91 -13.14
N ASP A 31 19.75 14.60 -13.04
CA ASP A 31 18.46 13.90 -13.10
C ASP A 31 17.55 14.49 -12.02
N TYR A 32 16.34 14.95 -12.39
CA TYR A 32 15.41 15.57 -11.44
C TYR A 32 15.11 14.66 -10.25
N ARG A 33 15.25 13.33 -10.41
CA ARG A 33 15.09 12.32 -9.37
C ARG A 33 16.16 12.40 -8.29
N SER A 34 17.30 13.05 -8.58
CA SER A 34 18.34 13.28 -7.58
C SER A 34 17.85 14.14 -6.41
N ALA A 35 16.78 14.93 -6.60
CA ALA A 35 16.16 15.67 -5.51
C ALA A 35 15.42 14.79 -4.48
N ILE A 36 15.26 13.47 -4.74
CA ILE A 36 14.63 12.55 -3.79
C ILE A 36 15.65 12.15 -2.73
N PRO A 37 15.34 12.34 -1.41
CA PRO A 37 16.26 12.01 -0.32
C PRO A 37 16.63 10.53 -0.31
N SER A 38 17.88 10.17 0.01
CA SER A 38 18.36 8.79 0.09
C SER A 38 17.65 7.95 1.18
N GLY A 39 17.10 8.58 2.22
CA GLY A 39 16.40 7.92 3.31
C GLY A 39 14.88 7.89 3.14
N CYS A 40 14.34 7.18 2.14
CA CYS A 40 12.89 7.00 1.99
C CYS A 40 12.46 5.62 2.48
N LYS A 41 11.32 5.57 3.21
CA LYS A 41 10.68 4.31 3.65
C LYS A 41 9.65 3.79 2.65
N ALA A 42 9.02 4.69 1.90
CA ALA A 42 8.06 4.35 0.86
C ALA A 42 8.24 5.27 -0.34
N MET A 43 8.07 4.73 -1.53
CA MET A 43 8.12 5.46 -2.78
C MET A 43 7.01 4.97 -3.71
N MET A 44 6.40 5.91 -4.44
CA MET A 44 5.43 5.64 -5.49
C MET A 44 5.86 6.37 -6.76
N ARG A 45 5.91 5.66 -7.87
CA ARG A 45 6.04 6.23 -9.21
C ARG A 45 4.67 6.34 -9.86
N VAL A 46 4.41 7.47 -10.49
CA VAL A 46 3.17 7.77 -11.20
C VAL A 46 3.51 8.21 -12.62
N ASP A 47 3.10 7.46 -13.60
CA ASP A 47 3.20 7.81 -15.03
C ASP A 47 1.98 8.64 -15.42
N ALA A 48 2.18 9.93 -15.58
CA ALA A 48 1.14 10.88 -15.94
C ALA A 48 0.70 10.78 -17.42
N THR A 49 1.44 10.05 -18.27
CA THR A 49 1.08 9.85 -19.69
C THR A 49 -0.02 8.80 -19.85
N ASP A 50 -0.25 7.93 -18.86
CA ASP A 50 -1.38 7.01 -18.86
C ASP A 50 -2.70 7.76 -18.74
N GLY A 51 -3.55 7.63 -19.75
CA GLY A 51 -4.81 8.38 -19.83
C GLY A 51 -5.79 8.11 -18.67
N THR A 52 -5.67 6.98 -17.97
CA THR A 52 -6.45 6.67 -16.76
C THR A 52 -5.89 7.41 -15.56
N VAL A 53 -4.57 7.45 -15.45
CA VAL A 53 -3.83 8.17 -14.40
C VAL A 53 -3.98 9.67 -14.61
N ALA A 54 -3.81 10.17 -15.84
CA ALA A 54 -3.97 11.58 -16.19
C ALA A 54 -5.34 12.13 -15.74
N LYS A 55 -6.43 11.39 -15.98
CA LYS A 55 -7.77 11.78 -15.51
C LYS A 55 -7.88 11.84 -13.98
N LYS A 56 -7.09 11.05 -13.26
CA LYS A 56 -7.06 11.08 -11.79
C LYS A 56 -6.17 12.18 -11.25
N LEU A 57 -5.12 12.54 -11.99
CA LEU A 57 -4.27 13.70 -11.71
C LEU A 57 -4.97 15.04 -11.97
N SER A 58 -6.19 15.06 -12.56
CA SER A 58 -6.99 16.29 -12.68
C SER A 58 -7.22 16.98 -11.32
N ALA A 59 -7.19 16.23 -10.21
CA ALA A 59 -7.21 16.82 -8.88
C ALA A 59 -5.93 17.66 -8.59
N LEU A 60 -4.78 17.30 -9.18
CA LEU A 60 -3.56 18.11 -9.12
C LEU A 60 -3.69 19.35 -10.01
N GLU A 61 -4.32 19.22 -11.18
CA GLU A 61 -4.65 20.35 -12.06
C GLU A 61 -5.61 21.32 -11.37
N ASP A 62 -6.64 20.80 -10.70
CA ASP A 62 -7.57 21.61 -9.89
C ASP A 62 -6.88 22.30 -8.74
N MET A 63 -5.93 21.62 -8.08
CA MET A 63 -5.13 22.19 -7.00
C MET A 63 -4.18 23.29 -7.53
N LEU A 64 -3.60 23.10 -8.70
CA LEU A 64 -2.75 24.09 -9.40
C LEU A 64 -3.57 25.09 -10.19
N LYS A 65 -4.92 24.93 -10.29
CA LYS A 65 -5.82 25.77 -11.09
C LYS A 65 -5.31 26.04 -12.51
N THR A 66 -4.73 25.02 -13.12
CA THR A 66 -4.25 25.07 -14.50
C THR A 66 -5.34 24.59 -15.43
N GLY A 67 -5.46 25.22 -16.58
CA GLY A 67 -6.40 24.77 -17.62
C GLY A 67 -5.92 23.52 -18.35
N SER A 68 -4.62 23.24 -18.30
CA SER A 68 -4.00 22.03 -18.83
C SER A 68 -2.68 21.72 -18.10
N PRO A 69 -2.22 20.45 -18.06
CA PRO A 69 -0.94 20.05 -17.49
C PRO A 69 0.25 20.82 -18.07
N GLU A 70 0.22 21.11 -19.36
CA GLU A 70 1.30 21.82 -20.12
C GLU A 70 1.46 23.27 -19.66
N GLU A 71 0.43 23.86 -19.04
CA GLU A 71 0.52 25.21 -18.49
C GLU A 71 1.13 25.28 -17.10
N SER A 72 1.38 24.13 -16.45
CA SER A 72 1.88 24.06 -15.06
C SER A 72 3.37 24.37 -14.91
N GLY A 73 4.17 24.28 -15.98
CA GLY A 73 5.63 24.33 -15.92
C GLY A 73 6.26 23.01 -15.45
N ILE A 74 5.47 21.94 -15.22
CA ILE A 74 5.92 20.58 -14.90
C ILE A 74 5.94 19.75 -16.19
N ASP A 75 6.94 18.89 -16.37
CA ASP A 75 7.02 17.97 -17.50
C ASP A 75 6.28 16.64 -17.17
N PHE A 76 4.99 16.57 -17.49
CA PHE A 76 4.18 15.37 -17.29
C PHE A 76 4.49 14.21 -18.25
N ARG A 77 5.44 14.35 -19.15
CA ARG A 77 5.95 13.23 -19.97
C ARG A 77 6.92 12.36 -19.16
N GLU A 78 7.41 12.88 -18.06
CA GLU A 78 8.25 12.17 -17.10
C GLU A 78 7.41 11.72 -15.90
N SER A 79 7.90 10.70 -15.19
CA SER A 79 7.22 10.19 -14.01
C SER A 79 7.25 11.19 -12.86
N ILE A 80 6.16 11.20 -12.07
CA ILE A 80 6.08 11.91 -10.80
C ILE A 80 6.36 10.90 -9.68
N TYR A 81 7.19 11.28 -8.72
CA TYR A 81 7.50 10.45 -7.56
C TYR A 81 6.90 11.04 -6.30
N LEU A 82 6.15 10.21 -5.58
CA LEU A 82 5.72 10.48 -4.22
C LEU A 82 6.59 9.65 -3.29
N PHE A 83 6.94 10.16 -2.12
CA PHE A 83 7.74 9.42 -1.17
C PHE A 83 7.41 9.79 0.28
N GLU A 84 7.74 8.88 1.18
CA GLU A 84 7.77 9.11 2.62
C GLU A 84 9.22 8.99 3.09
N SER A 85 9.71 10.05 3.69
CA SER A 85 11.05 10.11 4.28
C SER A 85 11.09 9.39 5.65
N VAL A 86 12.28 9.03 6.13
CA VAL A 86 12.46 8.36 7.44
C VAL A 86 11.92 9.15 8.63
N ASP A 87 11.77 10.45 8.52
CA ASP A 87 11.20 11.32 9.56
C ASP A 87 9.67 11.45 9.46
N GLY A 88 9.01 10.71 8.56
CA GLY A 88 7.57 10.75 8.33
C GLY A 88 7.10 11.94 7.48
N SER A 89 8.00 12.75 6.92
CA SER A 89 7.62 13.80 5.97
C SER A 89 7.25 13.18 4.62
N PHE A 90 6.11 13.59 4.07
CA PHE A 90 5.72 13.23 2.70
C PHE A 90 6.36 14.20 1.71
N GLY A 91 6.73 13.67 0.54
CA GLY A 91 7.28 14.47 -0.54
C GLY A 91 6.73 14.09 -1.91
N LEU A 92 6.81 15.04 -2.83
CA LEU A 92 6.54 14.89 -4.25
C LEU A 92 7.71 15.46 -5.01
N CYS A 93 8.25 14.71 -5.98
CA CYS A 93 9.30 15.14 -6.89
C CYS A 93 8.81 14.99 -8.32
N ALA A 94 9.02 16.04 -9.15
CA ALA A 94 8.70 16.03 -10.57
C ALA A 94 9.72 16.85 -11.37
N LYS A 95 9.79 16.56 -12.67
CA LYS A 95 10.65 17.31 -13.61
C LYS A 95 10.01 18.66 -13.94
N VAL A 96 10.81 19.71 -13.92
CA VAL A 96 10.44 21.06 -14.37
C VAL A 96 10.72 21.21 -15.85
N SER A 97 9.75 21.70 -16.60
CA SER A 97 9.87 22.09 -18.00
C SER A 97 10.04 23.60 -18.19
N ASP A 98 9.48 24.41 -17.27
CA ASP A 98 9.50 25.88 -17.31
C ASP A 98 9.38 26.40 -15.87
N GLU A 99 10.51 26.84 -15.29
CA GLU A 99 10.61 27.32 -13.90
C GLU A 99 9.80 28.60 -13.68
N ASP A 100 9.88 29.56 -14.60
CA ASP A 100 9.18 30.84 -14.45
C ASP A 100 7.66 30.63 -14.46
N ARG A 101 7.18 29.78 -15.36
CA ARG A 101 5.77 29.40 -15.42
C ARG A 101 5.28 28.70 -14.16
N LEU A 102 6.07 27.76 -13.63
CA LEU A 102 5.75 27.08 -12.38
C LEU A 102 5.66 28.07 -11.22
N CYS A 103 6.61 28.99 -11.10
CA CYS A 103 6.60 30.04 -10.08
C CYS A 103 5.36 30.94 -10.19
N ASP A 104 5.01 31.38 -11.40
CA ASP A 104 3.84 32.20 -11.66
C ASP A 104 2.54 31.51 -11.25
N ILE A 105 2.42 30.19 -11.52
CA ILE A 105 1.24 29.42 -11.15
C ILE A 105 1.15 29.24 -9.64
N LEU A 106 2.25 28.95 -8.96
CA LEU A 106 2.25 28.85 -7.51
C LEU A 106 1.78 30.16 -6.86
N LEU A 107 2.24 31.31 -7.36
CA LEU A 107 1.79 32.62 -6.87
C LEU A 107 0.31 32.91 -7.19
N LYS A 108 -0.16 32.57 -8.38
CA LYS A 108 -1.60 32.67 -8.73
C LYS A 108 -2.49 31.82 -7.83
N ASN A 109 -1.98 30.70 -7.33
CA ASN A 109 -2.66 29.80 -6.39
C ASN A 109 -2.47 30.20 -4.92
N LYS A 110 -2.09 31.46 -4.65
CA LYS A 110 -1.93 32.01 -3.32
C LYS A 110 -0.85 31.31 -2.48
N ALA A 111 0.16 30.68 -3.13
CA ALA A 111 1.34 30.26 -2.41
C ALA A 111 2.06 31.50 -1.88
N GLU A 112 2.49 31.43 -0.64
CA GLU A 112 3.33 32.46 -0.04
C GLU A 112 4.75 32.32 -0.59
N GLN A 113 5.32 33.41 -1.12
CA GLN A 113 6.68 33.40 -1.62
C GLN A 113 7.67 33.28 -0.46
N GLY A 114 8.48 32.25 -0.49
CA GLY A 114 9.58 32.02 0.45
C GLY A 114 10.91 32.62 -0.04
N PRO A 115 12.01 32.33 0.67
CA PRO A 115 13.34 32.84 0.30
C PRO A 115 13.87 32.18 -0.97
N LYS A 116 14.74 32.90 -1.69
CA LYS A 116 15.61 32.30 -2.71
C LYS A 116 16.93 31.88 -2.07
N ARG A 117 17.37 30.61 -2.25
CA ARG A 117 18.59 30.06 -1.65
C ARG A 117 19.38 29.25 -2.68
N GLN A 118 20.62 29.64 -2.93
CA GLN A 118 21.55 28.93 -3.84
C GLN A 118 20.93 28.55 -5.21
N GLY A 119 20.09 29.42 -5.76
CA GLY A 119 19.42 29.19 -7.03
C GLY A 119 18.04 28.54 -6.89
N CYS A 120 17.71 27.91 -5.76
CA CYS A 120 16.38 27.35 -5.51
C CYS A 120 15.39 28.44 -5.08
N GLN A 121 14.21 28.45 -5.69
CA GLN A 121 13.08 29.30 -5.29
C GLN A 121 12.14 28.52 -4.41
N PHE A 122 11.65 29.11 -3.31
CA PHE A 122 10.73 28.47 -2.38
C PHE A 122 9.36 29.14 -2.31
N PHE A 123 8.34 28.34 -2.01
CA PHE A 123 6.96 28.75 -1.79
C PHE A 123 6.36 27.94 -0.66
N VAL A 124 5.30 28.46 -0.01
CA VAL A 124 4.51 27.75 0.97
C VAL A 124 3.07 27.66 0.47
N LEU A 125 2.58 26.44 0.26
CA LEU A 125 1.21 26.14 -0.11
C LEU A 125 0.39 25.81 1.13
N ASN A 126 -0.82 26.38 1.24
CA ASN A 126 -1.77 26.13 2.33
C ASN A 126 -1.16 26.28 3.74
N GLY A 127 -0.09 27.05 3.88
CA GLY A 127 0.59 27.30 5.14
C GLY A 127 1.44 26.17 5.71
N ASN A 128 1.40 24.96 5.12
CA ASN A 128 2.04 23.77 5.66
C ASN A 128 2.77 22.84 4.64
N ILE A 129 2.77 23.18 3.37
CA ILE A 129 3.53 22.45 2.35
C ILE A 129 4.58 23.39 1.78
N VAL A 130 5.85 23.05 1.93
CA VAL A 130 6.97 23.79 1.34
C VAL A 130 7.24 23.23 -0.05
N VAL A 131 7.26 24.10 -1.05
CA VAL A 131 7.63 23.77 -2.44
C VAL A 131 8.93 24.47 -2.76
N GLY A 132 9.93 23.74 -3.22
CA GLY A 132 11.18 24.25 -3.74
C GLY A 132 11.34 23.87 -5.21
N CYS A 133 11.81 24.77 -6.04
CA CYS A 133 12.08 24.49 -7.46
C CYS A 133 13.43 25.01 -7.93
N THR A 134 13.93 24.32 -8.94
CA THR A 134 15.07 24.67 -9.78
C THR A 134 14.64 24.61 -11.24
N SER A 135 15.54 24.90 -12.17
CA SER A 135 15.28 24.76 -13.62
C SER A 135 15.05 23.29 -14.06
N SER A 136 15.41 22.29 -13.24
CA SER A 136 15.29 20.86 -13.58
C SER A 136 14.27 20.11 -12.75
N SER A 137 14.07 20.48 -11.49
CA SER A 137 13.27 19.72 -10.54
C SER A 137 12.38 20.58 -9.66
N VAL A 138 11.21 20.09 -9.32
CA VAL A 138 10.35 20.59 -8.24
C VAL A 138 10.23 19.55 -7.15
N LEU A 139 10.38 19.99 -5.93
CA LEU A 139 10.24 19.18 -4.71
C LEU A 139 9.21 19.85 -3.81
N ALA A 140 8.13 19.13 -3.44
CA ALA A 140 7.17 19.58 -2.45
C ALA A 140 7.27 18.67 -1.23
N MET A 141 7.33 19.23 -0.02
CA MET A 141 7.41 18.45 1.23
C MET A 141 6.50 19.02 2.31
N GLY A 142 5.88 18.12 3.09
CA GLY A 142 5.01 18.48 4.19
C GLY A 142 4.36 17.29 4.89
N PRO A 143 3.49 17.53 5.89
CA PRO A 143 3.16 18.85 6.43
C PRO A 143 4.29 19.45 7.27
N VAL A 144 4.48 20.75 7.21
CA VAL A 144 5.53 21.48 7.95
C VAL A 144 4.88 22.58 8.81
N MET A 145 5.18 22.58 10.09
CA MET A 145 4.72 23.65 10.98
C MET A 145 5.42 24.99 10.61
N PRO A 146 4.76 26.15 10.72
CA PRO A 146 5.35 27.45 10.40
C PRO A 146 6.72 27.71 11.06
N ALA A 147 6.88 27.30 12.31
CA ALA A 147 8.14 27.44 13.04
C ALA A 147 9.30 26.58 12.46
N ALA A 148 9.00 25.51 11.75
CA ALA A 148 9.98 24.58 11.16
C ALA A 148 10.27 24.87 9.67
N GLN A 149 9.59 25.81 9.03
CA GLN A 149 9.76 26.10 7.61
C GLN A 149 11.20 26.54 7.27
N GLY A 150 11.83 27.30 8.16
CA GLY A 150 13.22 27.75 7.96
C GLY A 150 14.22 26.60 7.87
N GLU A 151 14.03 25.55 8.65
CA GLU A 151 14.83 24.32 8.62
C GLU A 151 14.50 23.50 7.36
N MET A 152 13.22 23.42 7.00
CA MET A 152 12.78 22.72 5.79
C MET A 152 13.39 23.36 4.53
N TYR A 153 13.47 24.70 4.42
CA TYR A 153 14.16 25.34 3.30
C TYR A 153 15.63 24.92 3.19
N ASN A 154 16.35 24.84 4.31
CA ASN A 154 17.76 24.41 4.31
C ASN A 154 17.88 22.94 3.85
N ARG A 155 17.00 22.11 4.34
CA ARG A 155 16.97 20.67 4.02
C ARG A 155 16.64 20.43 2.56
N MET A 156 15.59 21.08 2.05
CA MET A 156 15.19 20.96 0.64
C MET A 156 16.23 21.57 -0.31
N THR A 157 16.93 22.64 0.10
CA THR A 157 18.05 23.19 -0.69
C THR A 157 19.12 22.11 -0.91
N ARG A 158 19.47 21.34 0.12
CA ARG A 158 20.42 20.23 -0.01
C ARG A 158 19.89 19.16 -0.96
N PHE A 159 18.63 18.75 -0.81
CA PHE A 159 18.02 17.74 -1.68
C PHE A 159 17.94 18.17 -3.15
N LEU A 160 17.60 19.44 -3.43
CA LEU A 160 17.50 19.96 -4.78
C LEU A 160 18.85 20.12 -5.47
N LEU A 161 19.95 20.20 -4.70
CA LEU A 161 21.32 20.44 -5.19
C LEU A 161 22.27 19.27 -4.95
N GLN A 162 21.79 18.16 -4.37
CA GLN A 162 22.62 16.98 -4.08
C GLN A 162 22.98 16.25 -5.37
N ASP A 163 24.12 15.56 -5.33
CA ASP A 163 24.57 14.70 -6.41
C ASP A 163 23.78 13.37 -6.41
N GLU A 164 23.84 12.64 -7.53
CA GLU A 164 23.08 11.39 -7.72
C GLU A 164 23.45 10.33 -6.67
N ASP A 165 24.70 10.23 -6.26
CA ASP A 165 25.23 9.29 -5.28
C ASP A 165 24.76 9.59 -3.83
N GLU A 166 24.32 10.81 -3.55
CA GLU A 166 23.71 11.20 -2.27
C GLU A 166 22.18 11.02 -2.26
N SER A 167 21.59 10.63 -3.38
CA SER A 167 20.16 10.54 -3.63
C SER A 167 19.63 9.12 -3.56
N MET A 168 18.34 8.96 -3.87
CA MET A 168 17.67 7.67 -3.93
C MET A 168 17.86 6.93 -5.26
N ILE A 169 18.44 7.56 -6.31
CA ILE A 169 18.50 7.05 -7.69
C ILE A 169 19.07 5.64 -7.78
N ASP A 170 20.22 5.38 -7.16
CA ASP A 170 20.89 4.08 -7.21
C ASP A 170 20.47 3.12 -6.11
N SER A 171 19.45 3.48 -5.32
CA SER A 171 18.98 2.63 -4.22
C SER A 171 18.28 1.36 -4.74
N PRO A 172 18.35 0.25 -3.96
CA PRO A 172 17.59 -0.95 -4.30
C PRO A 172 16.08 -0.71 -4.43
N MET A 173 15.52 0.24 -3.66
CA MET A 173 14.10 0.61 -3.74
C MET A 173 13.77 1.29 -5.06
N MET A 174 14.56 2.27 -5.51
CA MET A 174 14.36 2.94 -6.79
C MET A 174 14.53 1.94 -7.95
N ASN A 175 15.58 1.13 -7.92
CA ASN A 175 15.80 0.09 -8.94
C ASN A 175 14.63 -0.88 -9.05
N LYS A 176 14.06 -1.31 -7.91
CA LYS A 176 12.84 -2.15 -7.90
C LYS A 176 11.66 -1.38 -8.50
N LEU A 177 11.43 -0.14 -8.06
CA LEU A 177 10.33 0.70 -8.52
C LEU A 177 10.36 0.93 -10.04
N GLU A 178 11.53 1.23 -10.60
CA GLU A 178 11.74 1.44 -12.04
C GLU A 178 11.59 0.16 -12.86
N SER A 179 11.88 -1.01 -12.26
CA SER A 179 11.71 -2.31 -12.93
C SER A 179 10.25 -2.78 -13.04
N MET A 180 9.30 -2.07 -12.43
CA MET A 180 7.88 -2.47 -12.41
C MET A 180 7.13 -1.92 -13.61
N ASP A 181 6.31 -2.77 -14.26
CA ASP A 181 5.55 -2.47 -15.49
C ASP A 181 4.23 -1.76 -15.18
N GLY A 182 3.98 -1.04 -14.27
CA GLY A 182 2.70 -0.35 -14.01
C GLY A 182 2.81 1.14 -14.29
N SER A 183 1.74 1.78 -14.70
CA SER A 183 1.63 3.22 -14.76
C SER A 183 1.65 3.86 -13.36
N MET A 184 1.34 3.08 -12.34
CA MET A 184 1.56 3.42 -10.93
C MET A 184 2.18 2.21 -10.23
N ALA A 185 3.29 2.44 -9.52
CA ALA A 185 4.00 1.42 -8.77
C ALA A 185 4.41 1.96 -7.39
N ILE A 186 4.41 1.09 -6.39
CA ILE A 186 4.81 1.42 -5.01
C ILE A 186 5.87 0.42 -4.58
N VAL A 187 6.90 0.91 -3.89
CA VAL A 187 7.86 0.12 -3.11
C VAL A 187 7.93 0.74 -1.72
N ALA A 188 7.57 -0.02 -0.71
CA ALA A 188 7.51 0.48 0.67
C ALA A 188 8.06 -0.56 1.65
N GLN A 189 8.73 -0.08 2.70
CA GLN A 189 9.04 -0.90 3.87
C GLN A 189 7.75 -1.19 4.64
N ALA A 190 7.61 -2.38 5.21
CA ALA A 190 6.38 -2.75 5.93
C ALA A 190 6.13 -1.87 7.18
N ASP A 191 7.17 -1.29 7.77
CA ASP A 191 7.07 -0.36 8.90
C ASP A 191 6.64 1.08 8.49
N ALA A 192 6.61 1.39 7.20
CA ALA A 192 5.98 2.61 6.67
C ALA A 192 4.45 2.51 6.59
N LEU A 193 3.92 1.28 6.65
CA LEU A 193 2.48 1.05 6.61
C LEU A 193 1.85 1.31 7.99
N PRO A 194 0.57 1.74 8.06
CA PRO A 194 -0.09 1.93 9.35
C PRO A 194 0.01 0.65 10.20
N GLU A 195 0.37 0.79 11.47
CA GLU A 195 0.67 -0.31 12.41
C GLU A 195 -0.44 -1.38 12.45
N LYS A 196 -1.70 -0.97 12.32
CA LYS A 196 -2.86 -1.87 12.26
C LYS A 196 -2.83 -2.86 11.09
N PHE A 197 -2.15 -2.52 10.01
CA PHE A 197 -2.06 -3.33 8.79
C PHE A 197 -0.68 -3.97 8.62
N ALA A 198 0.35 -3.48 9.28
CA ALA A 198 1.72 -3.96 9.15
C ALA A 198 1.83 -5.47 9.36
N GLY A 199 1.08 -6.04 10.31
CA GLY A 199 1.06 -7.49 10.59
C GLY A 199 0.57 -8.35 9.42
N VAL A 200 -0.36 -7.85 8.61
CA VAL A 200 -0.87 -8.57 7.43
C VAL A 200 0.18 -8.56 6.31
N PHE A 201 0.84 -7.43 6.10
CA PHE A 201 1.88 -7.28 5.07
C PHE A 201 3.19 -7.98 5.43
N ALA A 202 3.46 -8.14 6.72
CA ALA A 202 4.63 -8.84 7.25
C ALA A 202 4.36 -10.35 7.50
N LEU A 203 3.21 -10.86 7.07
CA LEU A 203 2.87 -12.26 7.21
C LEU A 203 3.93 -13.13 6.50
N GLY A 204 4.54 -14.06 7.23
CA GLY A 204 5.60 -14.90 6.71
C GLY A 204 7.02 -14.38 6.93
N LEU A 205 7.18 -13.23 7.54
CA LEU A 205 8.49 -12.74 7.95
C LEU A 205 9.09 -13.66 9.02
N PRO A 206 10.36 -14.05 8.91
CA PRO A 206 11.03 -14.86 9.92
C PRO A 206 10.98 -14.20 11.30
N LYS A 207 10.77 -15.00 12.34
CA LYS A 207 10.71 -14.50 13.71
C LYS A 207 12.00 -13.74 14.09
N GLY A 208 11.83 -12.54 14.65
CA GLY A 208 12.94 -11.67 15.04
C GLY A 208 13.51 -10.83 13.88
N THR A 209 12.92 -10.87 12.70
CA THR A 209 13.28 -9.96 11.60
C THR A 209 12.53 -8.63 11.78
N GLU A 210 13.25 -7.52 11.60
CA GLU A 210 12.63 -6.19 11.64
C GLU A 210 11.69 -5.96 10.45
N LEU A 211 10.58 -5.27 10.68
CA LEU A 211 9.58 -4.94 9.63
C LEU A 211 10.19 -4.12 8.48
N SER A 212 11.18 -3.30 8.76
CA SER A 212 11.93 -2.53 7.75
C SER A 212 12.63 -3.40 6.70
N GLN A 213 12.91 -4.68 7.01
CA GLN A 213 13.48 -5.63 6.05
C GLN A 213 12.42 -6.28 5.14
N CYS A 214 11.13 -6.16 5.47
CA CYS A 214 10.04 -6.58 4.61
C CYS A 214 9.65 -5.43 3.68
N ILE A 215 9.80 -5.66 2.38
CA ILE A 215 9.46 -4.70 1.33
C ILE A 215 8.18 -5.16 0.65
N VAL A 216 7.23 -4.27 0.48
CA VAL A 216 6.03 -4.47 -0.33
C VAL A 216 6.23 -3.74 -1.65
N ALA A 217 6.44 -4.48 -2.72
CA ALA A 217 6.45 -3.95 -4.07
C ALA A 217 5.09 -4.20 -4.71
N ALA A 218 4.38 -3.19 -5.19
CA ALA A 218 3.04 -3.34 -5.71
C ALA A 218 2.77 -2.48 -6.94
N ASN A 219 2.13 -3.07 -7.95
CA ASN A 219 1.49 -2.31 -9.02
C ASN A 219 0.11 -1.83 -8.56
N VAL A 220 -0.20 -0.57 -8.82
CA VAL A 220 -1.46 0.07 -8.46
C VAL A 220 -2.23 0.40 -9.73
N ARG A 221 -3.52 0.06 -9.77
CA ARG A 221 -4.39 0.31 -10.92
C ARG A 221 -5.76 0.77 -10.47
N PHE A 222 -6.31 1.73 -11.18
CA PHE A 222 -7.72 2.11 -11.04
C PHE A 222 -8.59 1.35 -12.04
N SER A 223 -9.72 0.85 -11.58
CA SER A 223 -10.73 0.23 -12.44
C SER A 223 -12.11 0.55 -11.88
N GLU A 224 -12.90 1.32 -12.61
CA GLU A 224 -14.19 1.84 -12.16
C GLU A 224 -14.04 2.63 -10.84
N ASP A 225 -14.67 2.19 -9.76
CA ASP A 225 -14.56 2.75 -8.41
C ASP A 225 -13.63 1.92 -7.50
N MET A 226 -12.80 1.06 -8.09
CA MET A 226 -11.88 0.17 -7.38
C MET A 226 -10.43 0.62 -7.55
N LEU A 227 -9.68 0.60 -6.45
CA LEU A 227 -8.22 0.66 -6.42
C LEU A 227 -7.68 -0.77 -6.24
N LEU A 228 -6.99 -1.27 -7.24
CA LEU A 228 -6.34 -2.58 -7.19
C LEU A 228 -4.85 -2.42 -6.89
N ILE A 229 -4.37 -3.10 -5.86
CA ILE A 229 -2.98 -3.16 -5.42
C ILE A 229 -2.52 -4.60 -5.54
N ASP A 230 -1.76 -4.90 -6.60
CA ASP A 230 -1.17 -6.23 -6.85
C ASP A 230 0.24 -6.27 -6.26
N ALA A 231 0.39 -6.85 -5.09
CA ALA A 231 1.61 -6.82 -4.30
C ALA A 231 2.46 -8.09 -4.44
N GLU A 232 3.75 -7.90 -4.24
CA GLU A 232 4.77 -8.93 -4.06
C GLU A 232 5.58 -8.57 -2.80
N PRO A 233 5.37 -9.26 -1.67
CA PRO A 233 6.24 -9.14 -0.51
C PRO A 233 7.63 -9.70 -0.84
N MET A 234 8.68 -8.93 -0.51
CA MET A 234 10.06 -9.28 -0.80
C MET A 234 11.02 -8.70 0.25
N SER A 235 12.30 -9.02 0.15
CA SER A 235 13.35 -8.37 0.92
C SER A 235 14.58 -8.14 0.03
N PHE A 236 15.31 -7.06 0.28
CA PHE A 236 16.64 -6.86 -0.31
C PHE A 236 17.72 -7.71 0.39
N ASN A 237 17.42 -8.28 1.57
CA ASN A 237 18.24 -9.30 2.21
C ASN A 237 17.87 -10.68 1.63
N ALA A 238 18.79 -11.33 0.92
CA ALA A 238 18.55 -12.59 0.22
C ALA A 238 18.04 -13.71 1.14
N ASN A 239 18.48 -13.80 2.40
CA ASN A 239 18.02 -14.82 3.34
C ASN A 239 16.57 -14.56 3.77
N VAL A 240 16.22 -13.31 4.06
CA VAL A 240 14.87 -12.90 4.43
C VAL A 240 13.94 -13.09 3.23
N ASP A 241 14.36 -12.71 2.02
CA ASP A 241 13.58 -12.88 0.79
C ASP A 241 13.25 -14.35 0.51
N LYS A 242 14.25 -15.23 0.64
CA LYS A 242 14.05 -16.68 0.49
C LYS A 242 13.05 -17.23 1.52
N ALA A 243 13.12 -16.78 2.76
CA ALA A 243 12.20 -17.22 3.82
C ALA A 243 10.77 -16.68 3.59
N LEU A 244 10.63 -15.42 3.17
CA LEU A 244 9.34 -14.85 2.78
C LEU A 244 8.70 -15.64 1.65
N LYS A 245 9.42 -15.89 0.56
CA LYS A 245 8.92 -16.67 -0.59
C LYS A 245 8.48 -18.07 -0.17
N ALA A 246 9.29 -18.76 0.65
CA ALA A 246 8.92 -20.08 1.17
C ALA A 246 7.65 -20.05 2.04
N SER A 247 7.44 -18.96 2.79
CA SER A 247 6.22 -18.77 3.60
C SER A 247 4.99 -18.56 2.72
N TYR A 248 5.11 -17.83 1.60
CA TYR A 248 4.01 -17.62 0.67
C TYR A 248 3.67 -18.85 -0.18
N ASP A 249 4.55 -19.85 -0.30
CA ASP A 249 4.28 -21.10 -0.99
C ASP A 249 3.24 -22.00 -0.29
N ILE A 250 2.82 -21.67 0.92
CA ILE A 250 1.71 -22.34 1.60
C ILE A 250 0.34 -21.92 1.06
N PHE A 251 0.26 -20.74 0.44
CA PHE A 251 -0.99 -20.23 -0.12
C PHE A 251 -1.23 -20.84 -1.50
N ARG A 252 -2.41 -21.37 -1.68
CA ARG A 252 -2.95 -21.84 -2.96
C ARG A 252 -3.82 -20.74 -3.59
N PRO A 253 -4.11 -20.80 -4.90
CA PRO A 253 -5.02 -19.84 -5.53
C PRO A 253 -6.40 -19.82 -4.86
N VAL A 254 -6.88 -18.64 -4.49
CA VAL A 254 -8.25 -18.39 -3.96
C VAL A 254 -9.26 -18.78 -5.03
N THR A 255 -10.31 -19.53 -4.65
CA THR A 255 -11.41 -19.87 -5.53
C THR A 255 -12.60 -18.94 -5.35
N ARG A 256 -13.71 -19.21 -6.04
CA ARG A 256 -14.94 -18.41 -5.91
C ARG A 256 -15.76 -18.71 -4.66
N LYS A 257 -15.42 -19.75 -3.90
CA LYS A 257 -16.30 -20.38 -2.89
C LYS A 257 -16.96 -19.39 -1.92
N TYR A 258 -16.17 -18.53 -1.29
CA TYR A 258 -16.69 -17.61 -0.27
C TYR A 258 -16.77 -16.14 -0.71
N LEU A 259 -16.32 -15.82 -1.92
CA LEU A 259 -16.42 -14.44 -2.42
C LEU A 259 -17.87 -13.95 -2.55
N GLN A 260 -18.79 -14.87 -2.86
CA GLN A 260 -20.20 -14.56 -2.97
C GLN A 260 -20.91 -14.41 -1.60
N ALA A 261 -20.28 -14.85 -0.52
CA ALA A 261 -20.84 -14.72 0.84
C ALA A 261 -20.58 -13.32 1.44
N MET A 262 -19.61 -12.57 0.91
CA MET A 262 -19.36 -11.21 1.36
C MET A 262 -20.37 -10.24 0.76
N GLU A 263 -21.09 -9.51 1.62
CA GLU A 263 -21.95 -8.40 1.20
C GLU A 263 -21.09 -7.24 0.66
N ALA A 264 -21.54 -6.59 -0.39
CA ALA A 264 -20.87 -5.41 -0.97
C ALA A 264 -20.72 -4.24 0.02
N THR A 265 -21.54 -4.22 1.07
CA THR A 265 -21.51 -3.23 2.17
C THR A 265 -20.59 -3.63 3.32
N SER A 266 -20.07 -4.86 3.35
CA SER A 266 -19.12 -5.29 4.38
C SER A 266 -17.83 -4.50 4.29
N LEU A 267 -17.30 -4.03 5.42
CA LEU A 267 -16.13 -3.15 5.45
C LEU A 267 -14.84 -3.84 5.01
N VAL A 268 -14.66 -5.10 5.48
CA VAL A 268 -13.43 -5.85 5.24
C VAL A 268 -13.76 -7.28 4.84
N GLY A 269 -13.03 -7.81 3.86
CA GLY A 269 -13.00 -9.23 3.53
C GLY A 269 -11.57 -9.70 3.30
N LEU A 270 -11.14 -10.72 4.03
CA LEU A 270 -9.86 -11.41 3.85
C LEU A 270 -10.12 -12.79 3.24
N PHE A 271 -9.45 -13.12 2.16
CA PHE A 271 -9.60 -14.37 1.43
C PHE A 271 -8.24 -15.04 1.20
N ALA A 272 -8.15 -16.30 1.51
CA ALA A 272 -6.98 -17.14 1.26
C ALA A 272 -7.41 -18.58 0.94
N ASN A 273 -6.50 -19.39 0.41
CA ASN A 273 -6.67 -20.83 0.25
C ASN A 273 -5.44 -21.52 0.83
N VAL A 274 -5.62 -22.31 1.89
CA VAL A 274 -4.50 -22.79 2.70
C VAL A 274 -4.71 -24.23 3.18
N GLU A 275 -3.59 -24.88 3.54
CA GLU A 275 -3.57 -26.05 4.40
C GLU A 275 -3.29 -25.61 5.84
N GLY A 276 -4.22 -25.87 6.75
CA GLY A 276 -4.21 -25.33 8.11
C GLY A 276 -2.98 -25.70 8.93
N ASN A 277 -2.44 -26.90 8.78
CA ASN A 277 -1.21 -27.32 9.48
C ASN A 277 0.01 -26.46 9.09
N ARG A 278 0.06 -26.00 7.84
CA ARG A 278 1.15 -25.12 7.35
C ARG A 278 0.87 -23.66 7.65
N PHE A 279 -0.41 -23.27 7.69
CA PHE A 279 -0.84 -21.90 7.90
C PHE A 279 -0.79 -21.46 9.38
N LEU A 280 -1.14 -22.37 10.31
CA LEU A 280 -1.19 -22.07 11.74
C LEU A 280 0.14 -21.54 12.30
N PRO A 281 1.33 -22.11 12.02
CA PRO A 281 2.59 -21.55 12.48
C PRO A 281 2.84 -20.12 11.97
N LEU A 282 2.36 -19.79 10.77
CA LEU A 282 2.48 -18.47 10.19
C LEU A 282 1.64 -17.44 10.97
N LEU A 283 0.39 -17.79 11.29
CA LEU A 283 -0.48 -16.97 12.14
C LEU A 283 0.13 -16.76 13.53
N GLN A 284 0.73 -17.81 14.09
CA GLN A 284 1.37 -17.78 15.41
C GLN A 284 2.70 -17.00 15.44
N SER A 285 3.29 -16.70 14.29
CA SER A 285 4.49 -15.86 14.22
C SER A 285 4.18 -14.36 14.28
N SER A 286 2.94 -13.95 13.99
CA SER A 286 2.50 -12.55 13.99
C SER A 286 1.84 -12.18 15.33
N GLU A 287 2.43 -11.29 16.11
CA GLU A 287 1.91 -10.82 17.40
C GLU A 287 0.52 -10.17 17.27
N SER A 288 0.31 -9.38 16.21
CA SER A 288 -0.98 -8.73 15.94
C SER A 288 -2.10 -9.75 15.70
N LEU A 289 -1.82 -10.81 14.95
CA LEU A 289 -2.79 -11.88 14.69
C LEU A 289 -2.99 -12.78 15.92
N GLN A 290 -1.95 -13.03 16.71
CA GLN A 290 -2.09 -13.77 17.98
C GLN A 290 -3.03 -13.05 18.93
N THR A 291 -2.93 -11.72 19.06
CA THR A 291 -3.82 -10.93 19.91
C THR A 291 -5.28 -11.08 19.48
N LEU A 292 -5.56 -11.04 18.17
CA LEU A 292 -6.89 -11.25 17.62
C LEU A 292 -7.41 -12.67 17.92
N LEU A 293 -6.54 -13.69 17.82
CA LEU A 293 -6.91 -15.08 18.04
C LEU A 293 -7.05 -15.46 19.52
N MET A 294 -6.39 -14.75 20.44
CA MET A 294 -6.49 -15.02 21.89
C MET A 294 -7.92 -14.94 22.40
N GLY A 295 -8.71 -13.98 21.95
CA GLY A 295 -10.13 -13.86 22.32
C GLY A 295 -10.93 -15.10 21.90
N ILE A 296 -10.71 -15.61 20.70
CA ILE A 296 -11.41 -16.80 20.19
C ILE A 296 -10.93 -18.07 20.91
N ASN A 297 -9.65 -18.18 21.22
CA ASN A 297 -9.06 -19.32 21.95
C ASN A 297 -9.57 -19.44 23.40
N GLN A 298 -10.17 -18.40 23.97
CA GLN A 298 -10.85 -18.52 25.27
C GLN A 298 -12.17 -19.29 25.16
N ALA A 299 -12.80 -19.24 23.99
CA ALA A 299 -14.09 -19.89 23.75
C ALA A 299 -13.93 -21.35 23.31
N ILE A 300 -12.97 -21.62 22.42
CA ILE A 300 -12.73 -22.91 21.79
C ILE A 300 -11.25 -23.11 21.51
N ASP A 301 -10.79 -24.34 21.32
CA ASP A 301 -9.47 -24.60 20.75
C ASP A 301 -9.45 -24.25 19.24
N PHE A 302 -9.26 -22.98 18.97
CA PHE A 302 -9.22 -22.48 17.59
C PHE A 302 -8.03 -23.05 16.80
N ASN A 303 -6.95 -23.46 17.47
CA ASN A 303 -5.84 -24.13 16.82
C ASN A 303 -6.26 -25.49 16.24
N ALA A 304 -7.11 -26.24 16.94
CA ALA A 304 -7.65 -27.52 16.45
C ALA A 304 -8.54 -27.29 15.20
N VAL A 305 -9.36 -26.25 15.21
CA VAL A 305 -10.17 -25.83 14.05
C VAL A 305 -9.26 -25.47 12.88
N MET A 306 -8.26 -24.61 13.12
CA MET A 306 -7.31 -24.17 12.08
C MET A 306 -6.56 -25.35 11.45
N LYS A 307 -6.11 -26.32 12.21
CA LYS A 307 -5.44 -27.52 11.70
C LYS A 307 -6.32 -28.38 10.79
N SER A 308 -7.64 -28.33 10.97
CA SER A 308 -8.60 -29.06 10.13
C SER A 308 -8.91 -28.37 8.79
N ILE A 309 -8.47 -27.12 8.59
CA ILE A 309 -8.70 -26.38 7.36
C ILE A 309 -7.89 -26.98 6.20
N ASP A 310 -8.54 -27.16 5.04
CA ASP A 310 -7.91 -27.55 3.79
C ASP A 310 -8.71 -26.99 2.61
N GLY A 311 -8.44 -25.76 2.23
CA GLY A 311 -9.12 -25.08 1.15
C GLY A 311 -9.26 -23.58 1.35
N ASP A 312 -10.30 -23.01 0.75
CA ASP A 312 -10.62 -21.61 0.91
C ASP A 312 -11.01 -21.29 2.36
N ILE A 313 -10.53 -20.14 2.81
CA ILE A 313 -10.89 -19.49 4.06
C ILE A 313 -11.28 -18.05 3.76
N CYS A 314 -12.31 -17.56 4.39
CA CYS A 314 -12.63 -16.14 4.40
C CYS A 314 -12.93 -15.65 5.82
N LEU A 315 -12.54 -14.41 6.08
CA LEU A 315 -12.92 -13.65 7.27
C LEU A 315 -13.52 -12.33 6.79
N THR A 316 -14.72 -12.01 7.26
CA THR A 316 -15.39 -10.76 6.90
C THR A 316 -15.74 -9.95 8.14
N VAL A 317 -15.68 -8.62 8.01
CA VAL A 317 -16.13 -7.65 9.01
C VAL A 317 -17.27 -6.86 8.37
N PRO A 318 -18.53 -7.31 8.55
CA PRO A 318 -19.70 -6.60 8.00
C PRO A 318 -19.84 -5.19 8.52
N THR A 319 -19.66 -5.00 9.84
CA THR A 319 -19.81 -3.70 10.50
C THR A 319 -18.71 -3.51 11.55
N TYR A 320 -18.30 -2.25 11.71
CA TYR A 320 -17.39 -1.82 12.76
C TYR A 320 -17.92 -0.51 13.37
N GLY A 321 -18.12 -0.50 14.67
CA GLY A 321 -18.56 0.68 15.42
C GLY A 321 -17.94 0.70 16.82
N ALA A 322 -18.13 1.81 17.55
CA ALA A 322 -17.56 1.99 18.88
C ALA A 322 -18.01 0.93 19.91
N GLU A 323 -19.23 0.43 19.76
CA GLU A 323 -19.84 -0.52 20.71
C GLU A 323 -19.87 -1.97 20.18
N ARG A 324 -19.69 -2.18 18.87
CA ARG A 324 -19.86 -3.49 18.27
C ARG A 324 -19.00 -3.64 17.01
N MET A 325 -18.31 -4.76 16.92
CA MET A 325 -17.67 -5.27 15.70
C MET A 325 -18.30 -6.62 15.34
N ASP A 326 -18.93 -6.68 14.17
CA ASP A 326 -19.44 -7.93 13.63
C ASP A 326 -18.34 -8.62 12.81
N ILE A 327 -18.11 -9.91 13.14
CA ILE A 327 -17.12 -10.74 12.44
C ILE A 327 -17.82 -12.01 11.99
N ALA A 328 -17.50 -12.47 10.78
CA ALA A 328 -17.91 -13.79 10.30
C ALA A 328 -16.72 -14.47 9.61
N MET A 329 -16.63 -15.79 9.73
CA MET A 329 -15.58 -16.59 9.12
C MET A 329 -16.18 -17.87 8.53
N ALA A 330 -15.67 -18.28 7.37
CA ALA A 330 -15.93 -19.58 6.78
C ALA A 330 -14.64 -20.21 6.28
N ALA A 331 -14.57 -21.55 6.34
CA ALA A 331 -13.42 -22.30 5.85
C ALA A 331 -13.82 -23.68 5.34
N GLN A 332 -13.15 -24.17 4.30
CA GLN A 332 -13.25 -25.56 3.88
C GLN A 332 -12.43 -26.44 4.83
N LEU A 333 -12.99 -27.54 5.25
CA LEU A 333 -12.34 -28.47 6.17
C LEU A 333 -11.95 -29.76 5.45
N ARG A 334 -10.85 -30.36 5.91
CA ARG A 334 -10.46 -31.73 5.57
C ARG A 334 -11.27 -32.74 6.37
N ASP A 335 -11.49 -32.46 7.66
CA ASP A 335 -12.18 -33.33 8.61
C ASP A 335 -12.91 -32.52 9.68
N ARG A 336 -13.61 -33.23 10.60
CA ARG A 336 -14.40 -32.67 11.70
C ARG A 336 -13.91 -33.13 13.07
N ASN A 337 -12.67 -33.61 13.15
CA ASN A 337 -12.19 -34.32 14.35
C ASN A 337 -12.25 -33.47 15.61
N PHE A 338 -12.08 -32.16 15.50
CA PHE A 338 -12.19 -31.24 16.64
C PHE A 338 -13.58 -31.20 17.29
N LEU A 339 -14.64 -31.65 16.59
CA LEU A 339 -15.98 -31.78 17.20
C LEU A 339 -16.00 -32.81 18.31
N GLY A 340 -15.08 -33.76 18.38
CA GLY A 340 -14.91 -34.69 19.48
C GLY A 340 -14.59 -34.01 20.80
N ASP A 341 -14.01 -32.83 20.78
CA ASP A 341 -13.58 -32.07 21.96
C ASP A 341 -14.66 -31.10 22.50
N ILE A 342 -15.83 -31.04 21.85
CA ILE A 342 -16.93 -30.10 22.23
C ILE A 342 -17.40 -30.32 23.67
N GLY A 343 -17.47 -31.56 24.11
CA GLY A 343 -17.82 -31.87 25.49
C GLY A 343 -16.84 -31.24 26.49
N TYR A 344 -15.57 -31.41 26.22
CA TYR A 344 -14.48 -30.80 27.01
C TYR A 344 -14.55 -29.26 26.97
N TRP A 345 -14.79 -28.64 25.81
CA TRP A 345 -14.88 -27.19 25.69
C TRP A 345 -16.06 -26.65 26.52
N LYS A 346 -17.23 -27.34 26.52
CA LYS A 346 -18.41 -26.95 27.33
C LYS A 346 -18.13 -26.96 28.83
N GLU A 347 -17.28 -27.88 29.29
CA GLU A 347 -16.90 -28.01 30.70
C GLU A 347 -15.75 -27.04 31.10
N SER A 348 -14.95 -26.60 30.14
CA SER A 348 -13.75 -25.81 30.37
C SER A 348 -13.95 -24.31 30.25
N VAL A 349 -15.15 -23.82 29.96
CA VAL A 349 -15.41 -22.36 29.83
C VAL A 349 -15.21 -21.64 31.17
N PRO A 350 -14.78 -20.36 31.13
CA PRO A 350 -14.65 -19.54 32.34
C PRO A 350 -15.95 -19.40 33.11
N PRO A 351 -15.90 -19.12 34.42
CA PRO A 351 -17.10 -18.81 35.20
C PRO A 351 -17.92 -17.68 34.60
N GLY A 352 -19.22 -17.86 34.43
CA GLY A 352 -20.11 -16.90 33.78
C GLY A 352 -20.26 -17.08 32.26
N ALA A 353 -19.37 -17.84 31.63
CA ALA A 353 -19.48 -18.19 30.22
C ALA A 353 -20.20 -19.52 30.02
N ARG A 354 -20.73 -19.73 28.83
CA ARG A 354 -21.37 -21.00 28.43
C ARG A 354 -21.19 -21.27 26.93
N ILE A 355 -21.17 -22.56 26.55
CA ILE A 355 -21.37 -23.04 25.19
C ILE A 355 -22.70 -23.78 25.11
N ALA A 356 -23.62 -23.26 24.31
CA ALA A 356 -24.94 -23.86 24.09
C ALA A 356 -25.06 -24.42 22.67
N ASP A 357 -25.76 -25.55 22.53
CA ASP A 357 -26.12 -26.07 21.22
C ASP A 357 -27.24 -25.20 20.61
N TRP A 358 -27.13 -24.86 19.33
CA TRP A 358 -28.21 -24.17 18.62
C TRP A 358 -28.66 -24.93 17.37
N ARG A 359 -27.84 -25.86 16.89
CA ARG A 359 -28.17 -26.88 15.87
C ARG A 359 -27.28 -28.10 16.04
N LYS A 360 -27.52 -29.13 15.23
CA LYS A 360 -26.61 -30.25 15.10
C LYS A 360 -25.24 -29.77 14.62
N ASP A 361 -24.20 -30.12 15.35
CA ASP A 361 -22.81 -29.69 15.11
C ASP A 361 -22.63 -28.16 15.01
N ALA A 362 -23.47 -27.41 15.75
CA ALA A 362 -23.39 -25.96 15.80
C ALA A 362 -23.66 -25.44 17.23
N TYR A 363 -22.80 -24.55 17.67
CA TYR A 363 -22.65 -24.12 19.06
C TYR A 363 -22.48 -22.61 19.15
N CYS A 364 -22.93 -22.01 20.25
CA CYS A 364 -22.67 -20.61 20.55
C CYS A 364 -22.04 -20.50 21.94
N TYR A 365 -20.82 -19.96 21.96
CA TYR A 365 -20.21 -19.43 23.17
C TYR A 365 -20.79 -18.05 23.47
N SER A 366 -21.05 -17.78 24.76
CA SER A 366 -21.43 -16.43 25.21
C SER A 366 -20.91 -16.18 26.62
N ASP A 367 -20.44 -14.97 26.86
CA ASP A 367 -20.14 -14.38 28.16
C ASP A 367 -20.67 -12.94 28.22
N ASP A 368 -20.25 -12.17 29.22
CA ASP A 368 -20.69 -10.77 29.40
C ASP A 368 -20.10 -9.80 28.34
N THR A 369 -19.08 -10.22 27.60
CA THR A 369 -18.31 -9.36 26.68
C THR A 369 -18.50 -9.74 25.22
N MET A 370 -18.71 -11.01 24.91
CA MET A 370 -18.74 -11.50 23.54
C MET A 370 -19.73 -12.65 23.32
N THR A 371 -20.17 -12.76 22.08
CA THR A 371 -20.85 -13.95 21.56
C THR A 371 -20.09 -14.45 20.35
N PHE A 372 -19.81 -15.75 20.30
CA PHE A 372 -19.18 -16.42 19.18
C PHE A 372 -19.95 -17.71 18.84
N CYS A 373 -20.65 -17.68 17.70
CA CYS A 373 -21.39 -18.85 17.22
C CYS A 373 -20.61 -19.52 16.11
N PHE A 374 -20.51 -20.83 16.14
CA PHE A 374 -19.79 -21.62 15.13
C PHE A 374 -20.49 -22.94 14.84
N GLY A 375 -20.19 -23.51 13.70
CA GLY A 375 -20.75 -24.82 13.32
C GLY A 375 -19.98 -25.45 12.17
N VAL A 376 -20.34 -26.69 11.86
CA VAL A 376 -19.79 -27.47 10.75
C VAL A 376 -20.94 -28.04 9.92
N THR A 377 -20.85 -27.93 8.60
CA THR A 377 -21.86 -28.50 7.70
C THR A 377 -21.78 -30.01 7.65
N GLN A 378 -22.92 -30.67 7.29
CA GLN A 378 -23.04 -32.13 7.22
C GLN A 378 -22.61 -32.71 5.88
N GLU A 379 -22.10 -31.89 4.98
CA GLU A 379 -21.69 -32.29 3.63
C GLU A 379 -20.45 -33.21 3.65
N GLU A 380 -20.19 -33.91 2.56
CA GLU A 380 -19.02 -34.77 2.40
C GLU A 380 -17.70 -33.94 2.52
N LYS A 381 -17.71 -32.72 1.95
CA LYS A 381 -16.64 -31.73 2.13
C LYS A 381 -17.14 -30.72 3.16
N PRO A 382 -16.86 -30.93 4.45
CA PRO A 382 -17.40 -30.08 5.50
C PRO A 382 -16.85 -28.67 5.42
N GLN A 383 -17.66 -27.73 5.91
CA GLN A 383 -17.30 -26.33 6.00
C GLN A 383 -17.48 -25.89 7.46
N PHE A 384 -16.46 -25.23 7.98
CA PHE A 384 -16.58 -24.44 9.21
C PHE A 384 -17.24 -23.11 8.87
N TYR A 385 -18.14 -22.66 9.74
CA TYR A 385 -18.77 -21.36 9.66
C TYR A 385 -18.93 -20.78 11.06
N SER A 386 -18.66 -19.47 11.18
CA SER A 386 -18.74 -18.80 12.48
C SER A 386 -19.07 -17.32 12.34
N GLY A 387 -19.51 -16.72 13.44
CA GLY A 387 -19.80 -15.30 13.50
C GLY A 387 -20.12 -14.82 14.90
N THR A 388 -20.18 -13.51 15.10
CA THR A 388 -20.59 -12.85 16.34
C THR A 388 -22.09 -13.02 16.64
N SER A 389 -22.82 -13.67 15.76
CA SER A 389 -24.19 -14.16 15.97
C SER A 389 -24.44 -15.41 15.13
N SER A 390 -25.45 -16.22 15.50
CA SER A 390 -25.83 -17.40 14.72
C SER A 390 -26.23 -17.04 13.28
N ALA A 391 -26.92 -15.91 13.09
CA ALA A 391 -27.32 -15.42 11.77
C ALA A 391 -26.12 -15.06 10.90
N LEU A 392 -25.09 -14.42 11.47
CA LEU A 392 -23.84 -14.10 10.74
C LEU A 392 -23.04 -15.36 10.44
N ALA A 393 -22.98 -16.30 11.39
CA ALA A 393 -22.33 -17.58 11.16
C ALA A 393 -22.93 -18.30 9.95
N GLU A 394 -24.25 -18.42 9.85
CA GLU A 394 -24.93 -19.04 8.70
C GLU A 394 -24.67 -18.33 7.40
N ARG A 395 -24.73 -16.99 7.41
CA ARG A 395 -24.49 -16.17 6.21
C ARG A 395 -23.08 -16.33 5.66
N SER A 396 -22.10 -16.65 6.51
CA SER A 396 -20.70 -16.75 6.07
C SER A 396 -20.45 -17.83 5.00
N ILE A 397 -21.36 -18.81 4.87
CA ILE A 397 -21.32 -19.89 3.87
C ILE A 397 -22.40 -19.78 2.80
N GLN A 398 -23.31 -18.82 2.92
CA GLN A 398 -24.40 -18.59 1.97
C GLN A 398 -24.05 -17.44 1.01
N SER A 399 -24.69 -17.42 -0.15
CA SER A 399 -24.58 -16.26 -1.03
C SER A 399 -25.25 -15.05 -0.39
N ALA A 400 -24.56 -13.92 -0.39
CA ALA A 400 -25.06 -12.66 0.10
C ALA A 400 -26.23 -12.14 -0.74
N GLY A 401 -27.11 -11.33 -0.15
CA GLY A 401 -28.19 -10.68 -0.88
C GLY A 401 -27.67 -9.71 -1.94
N HIS A 402 -26.62 -9.00 -1.59
CA HIS A 402 -25.89 -8.10 -2.49
C HIS A 402 -24.40 -8.44 -2.43
N PRO A 403 -23.94 -9.47 -3.17
CA PRO A 403 -22.55 -9.92 -3.12
C PRO A 403 -21.61 -8.89 -3.72
N LEU A 404 -20.30 -9.06 -3.48
CA LEU A 404 -19.26 -8.25 -4.12
C LEU A 404 -19.49 -8.15 -5.64
N PRO A 405 -19.24 -6.98 -6.25
CA PRO A 405 -19.33 -6.81 -7.69
C PRO A 405 -18.45 -7.81 -8.45
N GLY A 406 -18.92 -8.25 -9.63
CA GLY A 406 -18.20 -9.26 -10.43
C GLY A 406 -16.78 -8.84 -10.82
N TYR A 407 -16.55 -7.55 -11.07
CA TYR A 407 -15.22 -7.01 -11.39
C TYR A 407 -14.27 -7.10 -10.17
N VAL A 408 -14.77 -6.92 -8.94
CA VAL A 408 -13.99 -7.10 -7.70
C VAL A 408 -13.61 -8.57 -7.55
N MET A 409 -14.60 -9.48 -7.61
CA MET A 409 -14.38 -10.92 -7.47
C MET A 409 -13.37 -11.45 -8.52
N LYS A 410 -13.43 -10.97 -9.75
CA LYS A 410 -12.49 -11.36 -10.83
C LYS A 410 -11.04 -11.04 -10.49
N ASN A 411 -10.78 -9.97 -9.75
CA ASN A 411 -9.43 -9.57 -9.36
C ASN A 411 -8.91 -10.34 -8.12
N VAL A 412 -9.79 -10.99 -7.37
CA VAL A 412 -9.44 -11.80 -6.20
C VAL A 412 -9.21 -13.28 -6.56
N ILE A 413 -10.01 -13.82 -7.49
CA ILE A 413 -9.89 -15.23 -7.92
C ILE A 413 -8.50 -15.48 -8.49
N GLY A 414 -7.87 -16.58 -8.06
CA GLY A 414 -6.55 -17.00 -8.52
C GLY A 414 -5.38 -16.35 -7.78
N LYS A 415 -5.62 -15.38 -6.90
CA LYS A 415 -4.59 -14.78 -6.05
C LYS A 415 -4.27 -15.67 -4.85
N ARG A 416 -3.08 -15.54 -4.28
CA ARG A 416 -2.66 -16.31 -3.09
C ARG A 416 -3.34 -15.82 -1.82
N LEU A 417 -3.43 -14.50 -1.68
CA LEU A 417 -4.09 -13.80 -0.58
C LEU A 417 -4.80 -12.57 -1.15
N ALA A 418 -5.97 -12.24 -0.64
CA ALA A 418 -6.66 -11.00 -1.00
C ALA A 418 -7.33 -10.36 0.21
N LEU A 419 -7.18 -9.03 0.30
CA LEU A 419 -7.89 -8.17 1.25
C LEU A 419 -8.78 -7.22 0.44
N VAL A 420 -10.06 -7.22 0.72
CA VAL A 420 -11.04 -6.30 0.13
C VAL A 420 -11.49 -5.33 1.21
N LEU A 421 -11.33 -4.04 0.97
CA LEU A 421 -11.74 -2.96 1.87
C LEU A 421 -12.79 -2.12 1.15
N ASN A 422 -14.00 -2.04 1.67
CA ASN A 422 -15.03 -1.13 1.17
C ASN A 422 -15.06 0.13 2.02
N ILE A 423 -15.02 1.28 1.36
CA ILE A 423 -15.02 2.60 1.98
C ILE A 423 -16.48 3.05 2.10
N PRO A 424 -17.03 3.21 3.32
CA PRO A 424 -18.38 3.71 3.50
C PRO A 424 -18.56 5.11 2.92
N SER A 425 -19.71 5.37 2.29
CA SER A 425 -20.02 6.68 1.70
C SER A 425 -20.07 7.85 2.69
N ALA A 426 -20.07 7.56 4.01
CA ALA A 426 -20.17 8.54 5.08
C ALA A 426 -18.81 9.03 5.61
N VAL A 427 -17.68 8.58 5.06
CA VAL A 427 -16.33 9.07 5.45
C VAL A 427 -15.97 10.33 4.65
N ASP A 428 -16.92 11.23 4.45
CA ASP A 428 -16.68 12.57 3.90
C ASP A 428 -16.10 13.54 4.97
N GLY A 429 -15.40 13.02 5.99
CA GLY A 429 -14.66 13.80 6.98
C GLY A 429 -13.39 14.41 6.38
N GLU A 430 -13.23 15.71 6.55
CA GLU A 430 -12.17 16.55 5.94
C GLU A 430 -10.73 16.11 6.21
N ASP A 431 -10.45 15.25 7.20
CA ASP A 431 -9.10 15.02 7.74
C ASP A 431 -8.30 13.80 7.18
N THR A 432 -8.94 12.89 6.45
CA THR A 432 -8.20 11.71 5.91
C THR A 432 -7.70 11.92 4.48
N ALA A 433 -7.82 13.10 3.93
CA ALA A 433 -8.00 13.24 2.48
C ALA A 433 -6.87 13.91 1.70
N ALA A 434 -5.84 14.49 2.29
CA ALA A 434 -4.90 15.26 1.47
C ALA A 434 -4.12 14.39 0.46
N PRO A 435 -3.45 13.27 0.83
CA PRO A 435 -2.77 12.42 -0.14
C PRO A 435 -3.75 11.68 -1.07
N ALA A 436 -4.90 11.22 -0.53
CA ALA A 436 -5.90 10.50 -1.28
C ALA A 436 -6.61 11.38 -2.33
N LYS A 437 -6.90 12.65 -1.99
CA LYS A 437 -7.46 13.63 -2.92
C LYS A 437 -6.44 14.01 -4.01
N LEU A 438 -5.16 14.14 -3.65
CA LEU A 438 -4.07 14.39 -4.60
C LEU A 438 -3.96 13.30 -5.67
N LEU A 439 -4.22 12.04 -5.29
CA LEU A 439 -4.20 10.88 -6.20
C LEU A 439 -5.56 10.66 -6.92
N GLY A 440 -6.53 11.57 -6.79
CA GLY A 440 -7.85 11.42 -7.41
C GLY A 440 -8.67 10.24 -6.86
N MET A 441 -8.39 9.83 -5.59
CA MET A 441 -9.06 8.68 -4.95
C MET A 441 -10.47 9.00 -4.43
N GLY A 442 -10.98 10.22 -4.62
CA GLY A 442 -12.29 10.65 -4.11
C GLY A 442 -13.49 9.81 -4.58
N ASN A 443 -13.35 9.06 -5.68
CA ASN A 443 -14.38 8.17 -6.22
C ASN A 443 -14.12 6.69 -5.91
N VAL A 444 -13.04 6.35 -5.18
CA VAL A 444 -12.73 4.95 -4.84
C VAL A 444 -13.69 4.48 -3.74
N ARG A 445 -14.42 3.42 -4.02
CA ARG A 445 -15.34 2.76 -3.09
C ARG A 445 -14.76 1.47 -2.54
N THR A 446 -13.90 0.81 -3.30
CA THR A 446 -13.32 -0.48 -2.93
C THR A 446 -11.81 -0.47 -3.16
N ILE A 447 -11.05 -0.90 -2.17
CA ILE A 447 -9.62 -1.18 -2.31
C ILE A 447 -9.46 -2.70 -2.28
N VAL A 448 -8.79 -3.23 -3.28
CA VAL A 448 -8.45 -4.66 -3.37
C VAL A 448 -6.94 -4.80 -3.33
N TYR A 449 -6.43 -5.28 -2.21
CA TYR A 449 -5.03 -5.68 -2.08
C TYR A 449 -4.90 -7.17 -2.35
N THR A 450 -3.99 -7.56 -3.21
CA THR A 450 -3.75 -8.97 -3.54
C THR A 450 -2.27 -9.29 -3.50
N VAL A 451 -1.96 -10.54 -3.16
CA VAL A 451 -0.62 -11.12 -3.27
C VAL A 451 -0.64 -12.16 -4.40
N LYS A 452 0.34 -12.05 -5.30
CA LYS A 452 0.51 -12.96 -6.44
C LYS A 452 1.06 -14.32 -6.03
#